data_57ed8b9e5056d8977712e1c1b0fc44e0
#
_entry.id   57ed8b9e5056d8977712e1c1b0fc44e0
#
_cell.length_a   1.000
_cell.length_b   1.000
_cell.length_c   1.000
_cell.angle_alpha   90.00
_cell.angle_beta   90.00
_cell.angle_gamma   90.00
#
_symmetry.space_group_name_H-M   'P 1'
#
loop_
_entity.id
_entity.type
_entity.pdbx_description
1 polymer ?
#
loop_
_entity_poly.entity_id
_entity_poly.type
_entity_poly.pdbx_seq_one_letter_code
_entity_poly.pdbx_strand_id
1 'polypeptide(L)'
;MVAKSDPRLGFRAVLDSTIALAVWLQIELAEPWQPWLADIRSRLGNIMRADALGEPLGNQAIVGLSDEDLHRLSHQPLRYLDHDHLVPEASHGRDAALLNLLRTKVRETETVAAQVFITRSFEVLRPDILQALNRLSSTVYVMMILSVTKQPLTVKQIQQRLGETQ
;
A
#
# COMPACT_ATOMS: atom_id res chain seq x y z
N MET A 1 -16.62 18.72 15.74
CA MET A 1 -15.97 19.46 14.63
C MET A 1 -14.48 19.62 14.94
N VAL A 2 -13.62 19.24 14.02
CA VAL A 2 -12.16 19.32 14.16
C VAL A 2 -11.71 20.73 13.77
N ALA A 3 -10.83 21.35 14.57
CA ALA A 3 -10.29 22.67 14.25
C ALA A 3 -9.47 22.63 12.95
N LYS A 4 -9.51 23.72 12.16
CA LYS A 4 -8.76 23.82 10.89
C LYS A 4 -7.25 23.65 11.06
N SER A 5 -6.71 23.89 12.25
CA SER A 5 -5.30 23.71 12.59
C SER A 5 -4.97 22.32 13.14
N ASP A 6 -5.95 21.41 13.27
CA ASP A 6 -5.70 20.07 13.78
C ASP A 6 -4.84 19.28 12.78
N PRO A 7 -3.71 18.67 13.23
CA PRO A 7 -2.86 17.86 12.37
C PRO A 7 -3.60 16.71 11.65
N ARG A 8 -4.71 16.23 12.23
CA ARG A 8 -5.54 15.18 11.61
C ARG A 8 -6.16 15.63 10.29
N LEU A 9 -6.42 16.94 10.11
CA LEU A 9 -6.89 17.47 8.82
C LEU A 9 -5.82 17.34 7.74
N GLY A 10 -4.56 17.56 8.08
CA GLY A 10 -3.44 17.37 7.18
C GLY A 10 -3.29 15.89 6.79
N PHE A 11 -3.46 14.97 7.74
CA PHE A 11 -3.47 13.54 7.48
C PHE A 11 -4.63 13.15 6.54
N ARG A 12 -5.84 13.63 6.81
CA ARG A 12 -7.00 13.34 5.96
C ARG A 12 -6.85 13.92 4.57
N ALA A 13 -6.23 15.08 4.42
CA ALA A 13 -5.97 15.71 3.13
C ALA A 13 -4.99 14.88 2.28
N VAL A 14 -3.87 14.42 2.86
CA VAL A 14 -2.91 13.60 2.15
C VAL A 14 -3.47 12.20 1.85
N LEU A 15 -4.29 11.66 2.74
CA LEU A 15 -4.98 10.39 2.51
C LEU A 15 -5.98 10.51 1.36
N ASP A 16 -6.75 11.58 1.31
CA ASP A 16 -7.67 11.87 0.21
C ASP A 16 -6.94 12.00 -1.13
N SER A 17 -5.82 12.70 -1.15
CA SER A 17 -4.93 12.80 -2.31
C SER A 17 -4.40 11.42 -2.77
N THR A 18 -4.07 10.56 -1.83
CA THR A 18 -3.60 9.20 -2.11
C THR A 18 -4.73 8.34 -2.70
N ILE A 19 -5.94 8.46 -2.18
CA ILE A 19 -7.14 7.81 -2.74
C ILE A 19 -7.37 8.28 -4.18
N ALA A 20 -7.30 9.59 -4.42
CA ALA A 20 -7.48 10.15 -5.76
C ALA A 20 -6.45 9.59 -6.75
N LEU A 21 -5.20 9.46 -6.33
CA LEU A 21 -4.14 8.86 -7.15
C LEU A 21 -4.43 7.39 -7.45
N ALA A 22 -4.86 6.61 -6.45
CA ALA A 22 -5.22 5.21 -6.64
C ALA A 22 -6.37 5.06 -7.63
N VAL A 23 -7.38 5.93 -7.57
CA VAL A 23 -8.49 5.96 -8.53
C VAL A 23 -7.99 6.26 -9.94
N TRP A 24 -7.12 7.25 -10.09
CA TRP A 24 -6.55 7.59 -11.39
C TRP A 24 -5.75 6.43 -11.98
N LEU A 25 -4.89 5.79 -11.18
CA LEU A 25 -4.13 4.65 -11.65
C LEU A 25 -5.03 3.47 -12.03
N GLN A 26 -6.14 3.27 -11.34
CA GLN A 26 -7.11 2.24 -11.68
C GLN A 26 -7.72 2.47 -13.07
N ILE A 27 -7.86 3.73 -13.49
CA ILE A 27 -8.31 4.09 -14.83
C ILE A 27 -7.18 3.90 -15.87
N GLU A 28 -5.95 4.28 -15.52
CA GLU A 28 -4.81 4.32 -16.44
C GLU A 28 -4.14 2.97 -16.68
N LEU A 29 -4.11 2.10 -15.67
CA LEU A 29 -3.44 0.81 -15.75
C LEU A 29 -4.42 -0.31 -16.12
N ALA A 30 -4.01 -1.14 -17.10
CA ALA A 30 -4.79 -2.29 -17.53
C ALA A 30 -4.63 -3.47 -16.56
N GLU A 31 -5.25 -4.60 -16.89
CA GLU A 31 -5.01 -5.85 -16.17
C GLU A 31 -3.51 -6.21 -16.23
N PRO A 32 -2.95 -6.84 -15.20
CA PRO A 32 -3.66 -7.43 -14.06
C PRO A 32 -3.86 -6.49 -12.85
N TRP A 33 -3.65 -5.18 -13.00
CA TRP A 33 -3.57 -4.23 -11.87
C TRP A 33 -4.92 -3.76 -11.36
N GLN A 34 -5.99 -3.94 -12.13
CA GLN A 34 -7.32 -3.47 -11.76
C GLN A 34 -7.80 -4.01 -10.40
N PRO A 35 -7.76 -5.35 -10.14
CA PRO A 35 -8.17 -5.87 -8.83
C PRO A 35 -7.28 -5.39 -7.68
N TRP A 36 -5.97 -5.30 -7.90
CA TRP A 36 -5.03 -4.79 -6.90
C TRP A 36 -5.38 -3.37 -6.48
N LEU A 37 -5.57 -2.50 -7.47
CA LEU A 37 -5.86 -1.09 -7.23
C LEU A 37 -7.24 -0.89 -6.62
N ALA A 38 -8.22 -1.70 -6.97
CA ALA A 38 -9.55 -1.68 -6.35
C ALA A 38 -9.45 -1.98 -4.85
N ASP A 39 -8.68 -3.00 -4.47
CA ASP A 39 -8.49 -3.37 -3.07
C ASP A 39 -7.67 -2.32 -2.30
N ILE A 40 -6.64 -1.75 -2.93
CA ILE A 40 -5.84 -0.65 -2.33
C ILE A 40 -6.73 0.56 -2.06
N ARG A 41 -7.54 0.97 -3.04
CA ARG A 41 -8.46 2.09 -2.87
C ARG A 41 -9.46 1.81 -1.75
N SER A 42 -10.01 0.60 -1.71
CA SER A 42 -10.92 0.17 -0.65
C SER A 42 -10.26 0.25 0.73
N ARG A 43 -9.03 -0.22 0.84
CA ARG A 43 -8.26 -0.18 2.09
C ARG A 43 -8.00 1.25 2.56
N LEU A 44 -7.61 2.14 1.64
CA LEU A 44 -7.42 3.56 1.94
C LEU A 44 -8.72 4.21 2.42
N GLY A 45 -9.85 3.89 1.78
CA GLY A 45 -11.17 4.36 2.19
C GLY A 45 -11.56 3.89 3.59
N ASN A 46 -11.24 2.64 3.93
CA ASN A 46 -11.49 2.09 5.27
C ASN A 46 -10.61 2.77 6.33
N ILE A 47 -9.37 3.12 5.99
CA ILE A 47 -8.49 3.91 6.88
C ILE A 47 -9.12 5.29 7.15
N MET A 48 -9.59 5.97 6.10
CA MET A 48 -10.26 7.27 6.24
C MET A 48 -11.48 7.17 7.15
N ARG A 49 -12.31 6.17 6.93
CA ARG A 49 -13.50 5.93 7.75
C ARG A 49 -13.14 5.64 9.21
N ALA A 50 -12.18 4.76 9.44
CA ALA A 50 -11.76 4.40 10.79
C ALA A 50 -11.24 5.61 11.56
N ASP A 51 -10.45 6.48 10.92
CA ASP A 51 -9.99 7.72 11.53
C ASP A 51 -11.16 8.67 11.80
N ALA A 52 -12.03 8.90 10.83
CA ALA A 52 -13.13 9.84 10.94
C ALA A 52 -14.14 9.46 12.03
N LEU A 53 -14.40 8.16 12.20
CA LEU A 53 -15.41 7.65 13.14
C LEU A 53 -14.79 7.16 14.46
N GLY A 54 -13.46 7.17 14.60
CA GLY A 54 -12.78 6.64 15.77
C GLY A 54 -12.98 5.14 15.94
N GLU A 55 -13.17 4.41 14.86
CA GLU A 55 -13.37 2.95 14.86
C GLU A 55 -12.04 2.21 14.70
N PRO A 56 -11.92 0.99 15.27
CA PRO A 56 -10.81 0.12 14.96
C PRO A 56 -10.77 -0.21 13.47
N LEU A 57 -9.56 -0.33 12.92
CA LEU A 57 -9.35 -0.77 11.55
C LEU A 57 -9.14 -2.29 11.55
N GLY A 58 -10.02 -3.03 10.88
CA GLY A 58 -9.90 -4.47 10.75
C GLY A 58 -8.85 -4.89 9.73
N ASN A 59 -8.60 -6.19 9.64
CA ASN A 59 -7.76 -6.78 8.61
C ASN A 59 -8.48 -6.76 7.26
N GLN A 60 -7.71 -6.59 6.20
CA GLN A 60 -8.24 -6.64 4.83
C GLN A 60 -7.15 -7.17 3.91
N ALA A 61 -7.47 -8.24 3.18
CA ALA A 61 -6.57 -8.80 2.17
C ALA A 61 -6.57 -7.92 0.91
N ILE A 62 -5.44 -7.93 0.22
CA ILE A 62 -5.30 -7.33 -1.12
C ILE A 62 -5.15 -8.50 -2.11
N VAL A 63 -6.09 -8.63 -3.01
CA VAL A 63 -6.21 -9.76 -3.97
C VAL A 63 -6.02 -11.13 -3.30
N GLY A 64 -6.52 -11.29 -2.09
CA GLY A 64 -6.38 -12.52 -1.31
C GLY A 64 -5.06 -12.69 -0.58
N LEU A 65 -4.16 -11.70 -0.62
CA LEU A 65 -2.89 -11.71 0.12
C LEU A 65 -3.06 -10.96 1.44
N SER A 66 -2.64 -11.60 2.53
CA SER A 66 -2.68 -11.00 3.87
C SER A 66 -1.55 -9.98 4.06
N ASP A 67 -1.63 -9.19 5.13
CA ASP A 67 -0.55 -8.27 5.52
C ASP A 67 0.78 -9.02 5.70
N GLU A 68 0.75 -10.21 6.30
CA GLU A 68 1.93 -11.04 6.49
C GLU A 68 2.49 -11.54 5.15
N ASP A 69 1.63 -12.00 4.24
CA ASP A 69 2.03 -12.40 2.89
C ASP A 69 2.75 -11.26 2.17
N LEU A 70 2.15 -10.08 2.18
CA LEU A 70 2.71 -8.89 1.51
C LEU A 70 4.05 -8.47 2.13
N HIS A 71 4.18 -8.59 3.44
CA HIS A 71 5.45 -8.35 4.13
C HIS A 71 6.55 -9.31 3.65
N ARG A 72 6.25 -10.60 3.59
CA ARG A 72 7.19 -11.63 3.12
C ARG A 72 7.61 -11.39 1.66
N LEU A 73 6.66 -11.11 0.79
CA LEU A 73 6.91 -10.83 -0.63
C LEU A 73 7.81 -9.62 -0.83
N SER A 74 7.56 -8.55 -0.10
CA SER A 74 8.32 -7.30 -0.24
C SER A 74 9.74 -7.39 0.34
N HIS A 75 9.97 -8.24 1.33
CA HIS A 75 11.28 -8.43 1.98
C HIS A 75 12.15 -9.47 1.28
N GLN A 76 11.54 -10.46 0.61
CA GLN A 76 12.24 -11.55 -0.06
C GLN A 76 11.72 -11.73 -1.50
N PRO A 77 11.81 -10.70 -2.33
CA PRO A 77 11.22 -10.76 -3.68
C PRO A 77 11.92 -11.77 -4.58
N LEU A 78 13.23 -11.97 -4.43
CA LEU A 78 13.95 -12.96 -5.22
C LEU A 78 13.41 -14.38 -4.96
N ARG A 79 13.09 -14.67 -3.70
CA ARG A 79 12.58 -15.99 -3.30
C ARG A 79 11.17 -16.27 -3.81
N TYR A 80 10.28 -15.27 -3.73
CA TYR A 80 8.86 -15.46 -3.99
C TYR A 80 8.40 -14.96 -5.36
N LEU A 81 9.12 -13.99 -5.95
CA LEU A 81 8.71 -13.31 -7.19
C LEU A 81 9.70 -13.48 -8.33
N ASP A 82 10.79 -14.23 -8.12
CA ASP A 82 11.85 -14.47 -9.11
C ASP A 82 12.53 -13.18 -9.59
N HIS A 83 12.52 -12.14 -8.79
CA HIS A 83 13.14 -10.86 -9.11
C HIS A 83 13.71 -10.22 -7.86
N ASP A 84 14.91 -9.68 -7.94
CA ASP A 84 15.56 -9.01 -6.81
C ASP A 84 14.89 -7.65 -6.52
N HIS A 85 15.34 -7.01 -5.45
CA HIS A 85 14.89 -5.68 -5.09
C HIS A 85 15.01 -4.70 -6.26
N LEU A 86 14.02 -3.82 -6.37
CA LEU A 86 13.89 -2.89 -7.48
C LEU A 86 14.28 -1.47 -7.04
N VAL A 87 15.17 -0.83 -7.80
CA VAL A 87 15.43 0.60 -7.70
C VAL A 87 14.68 1.27 -8.85
N PRO A 88 13.81 2.26 -8.59
CA PRO A 88 13.02 2.89 -9.65
C PRO A 88 13.89 3.53 -10.73
N GLU A 89 13.60 3.21 -11.98
CA GLU A 89 14.27 3.73 -13.16
C GLU A 89 13.27 3.92 -14.30
N ALA A 90 13.54 4.89 -15.18
CA ALA A 90 12.71 5.14 -16.36
C ALA A 90 12.65 3.93 -17.30
N SER A 91 13.73 3.14 -17.35
CA SER A 91 13.80 1.93 -18.18
C SER A 91 12.80 0.86 -17.81
N HIS A 92 12.24 0.89 -16.59
CA HIS A 92 11.20 -0.05 -16.15
C HIS A 92 9.83 0.20 -16.79
N GLY A 93 9.66 1.36 -17.41
CA GLY A 93 8.45 1.68 -18.19
C GLY A 93 7.36 2.38 -17.40
N ARG A 94 6.26 2.62 -18.11
CA ARG A 94 5.15 3.44 -17.64
C ARG A 94 4.46 2.87 -16.41
N ASP A 95 4.12 1.58 -16.42
CA ASP A 95 3.37 0.97 -15.32
C ASP A 95 4.15 1.01 -14.01
N ALA A 96 5.43 0.66 -14.07
CA ALA A 96 6.32 0.73 -12.90
C ALA A 96 6.44 2.16 -12.37
N ALA A 97 6.56 3.15 -13.26
CA ALA A 97 6.67 4.56 -12.88
C ALA A 97 5.39 5.06 -12.19
N LEU A 98 4.22 4.73 -12.71
CA LEU A 98 2.93 5.11 -12.10
C LEU A 98 2.71 4.41 -10.77
N LEU A 99 3.05 3.13 -10.68
CA LEU A 99 2.99 2.40 -9.41
C LEU A 99 3.95 2.99 -8.38
N ASN A 100 5.15 3.39 -8.80
CA ASN A 100 6.09 4.05 -7.89
C ASN A 100 5.56 5.38 -7.38
N LEU A 101 4.87 6.15 -8.21
CA LEU A 101 4.21 7.38 -7.76
C LEU A 101 3.19 7.10 -6.65
N LEU A 102 2.39 6.06 -6.81
CA LEU A 102 1.45 5.64 -5.76
C LEU A 102 2.21 5.19 -4.50
N ARG A 103 3.27 4.40 -4.64
CA ARG A 103 4.07 3.94 -3.50
C ARG A 103 4.63 5.12 -2.69
N THR A 104 5.20 6.10 -3.36
CA THR A 104 5.75 7.28 -2.67
C THR A 104 4.65 8.10 -1.99
N LYS A 105 3.47 8.18 -2.59
CA LYS A 105 2.33 8.88 -1.99
C LYS A 105 1.80 8.16 -0.75
N VAL A 106 1.75 6.84 -0.77
CA VAL A 106 1.39 6.04 0.40
C VAL A 106 2.43 6.25 1.52
N ARG A 107 3.71 6.28 1.20
CA ARG A 107 4.78 6.54 2.18
C ARG A 107 4.69 7.95 2.77
N GLU A 108 4.37 8.95 1.95
CA GLU A 108 4.11 10.32 2.43
C GLU A 108 2.94 10.33 3.43
N THR A 109 1.86 9.62 3.09
CA THR A 109 0.69 9.48 3.96
C THR A 109 1.05 8.80 5.29
N GLU A 110 1.86 7.75 5.24
CA GLU A 110 2.37 7.07 6.44
C GLU A 110 3.20 8.01 7.31
N THR A 111 4.07 8.83 6.71
CA THR A 111 4.88 9.81 7.43
C THR A 111 4.00 10.85 8.14
N VAL A 112 3.00 11.37 7.45
CA VAL A 112 2.05 12.34 8.05
C VAL A 112 1.24 11.66 9.15
N ALA A 113 0.80 10.42 8.96
CA ALA A 113 0.10 9.64 9.98
C ALA A 113 0.97 9.45 11.23
N ALA A 114 2.25 9.16 11.07
CA ALA A 114 3.17 9.01 12.19
C ALA A 114 3.29 10.31 13.00
N GLN A 115 3.30 11.47 12.35
CA GLN A 115 3.33 12.76 13.02
C GLN A 115 2.06 13.03 13.85
N VAL A 116 0.92 12.48 13.41
CA VAL A 116 -0.37 12.64 14.10
C VAL A 116 -0.55 11.62 15.22
N PHE A 117 -0.18 10.37 14.97
CA PHE A 117 -0.52 9.25 15.85
C PHE A 117 0.62 8.76 16.74
N ILE A 118 1.81 9.37 16.65
CA ILE A 118 2.90 9.13 17.61
C ILE A 118 3.06 10.39 18.45
N THR A 119 2.89 10.26 19.76
CA THR A 119 3.00 11.36 20.70
C THR A 119 4.47 11.73 20.94
N ARG A 120 4.70 12.89 21.60
CA ARG A 120 6.04 13.32 22.01
C ARG A 120 6.71 12.35 22.98
N SER A 121 5.93 11.57 23.72
CA SER A 121 6.41 10.52 24.60
C SER A 121 6.52 9.15 23.91
N PHE A 122 6.42 9.14 22.58
CA PHE A 122 6.52 7.92 21.73
C PHE A 122 5.38 6.91 21.91
N GLU A 123 4.25 7.34 22.46
CA GLU A 123 3.04 6.52 22.49
C GLU A 123 2.41 6.46 21.10
N VAL A 124 2.07 5.26 20.64
CA VAL A 124 1.42 5.04 19.33
C VAL A 124 -0.08 4.93 19.54
N LEU A 125 -0.83 5.93 19.06
CA LEU A 125 -2.28 6.02 19.27
C LEU A 125 -3.08 5.12 18.31
N ARG A 126 -2.60 4.96 17.07
CA ARG A 126 -3.28 4.18 16.04
C ARG A 126 -2.29 3.27 15.31
N PRO A 127 -1.78 2.22 16.00
CA PRO A 127 -0.85 1.27 15.37
C PRO A 127 -1.50 0.53 14.19
N ASP A 128 -2.81 0.31 14.22
CA ASP A 128 -3.57 -0.31 13.15
C ASP A 128 -3.49 0.49 11.83
N ILE A 129 -3.67 1.82 11.90
CA ILE A 129 -3.57 2.70 10.72
C ILE A 129 -2.14 2.76 10.20
N LEU A 130 -1.17 2.94 11.09
CA LEU A 130 0.25 3.01 10.70
C LEU A 130 0.71 1.71 10.02
N GLN A 131 0.33 0.56 10.58
CA GLN A 131 0.67 -0.73 9.98
C GLN A 131 0.00 -0.93 8.63
N ALA A 132 -1.29 -0.57 8.51
CA ALA A 132 -2.01 -0.68 7.24
C ALA A 132 -1.34 0.15 6.13
N LEU A 133 -0.95 1.38 6.42
CA LEU A 133 -0.25 2.24 5.45
C LEU A 133 1.12 1.66 5.07
N ASN A 134 1.87 1.14 6.03
CA ASN A 134 3.14 0.48 5.76
C ASN A 134 2.95 -0.72 4.83
N ARG A 135 1.95 -1.56 5.08
CA ARG A 135 1.65 -2.72 4.24
C ARG A 135 1.17 -2.33 2.85
N LEU A 136 0.44 -1.22 2.71
CA LEU A 136 0.04 -0.71 1.39
C LEU A 136 1.25 -0.28 0.56
N SER A 137 2.25 0.37 1.15
CA SER A 137 3.47 0.71 0.41
C SER A 137 4.22 -0.55 -0.02
N SER A 138 4.28 -1.57 0.82
CA SER A 138 4.85 -2.88 0.49
C SER A 138 4.08 -3.56 -0.65
N THR A 139 2.75 -3.46 -0.63
CA THR A 139 1.88 -4.00 -1.69
C THR A 139 2.21 -3.37 -3.03
N VAL A 140 2.30 -2.05 -3.10
CA VAL A 140 2.62 -1.35 -4.34
C VAL A 140 4.03 -1.69 -4.83
N TYR A 141 4.98 -1.88 -3.91
CA TYR A 141 6.32 -2.32 -4.24
C TYR A 141 6.32 -3.72 -4.89
N VAL A 142 5.53 -4.65 -4.36
CA VAL A 142 5.34 -5.98 -4.98
C VAL A 142 4.77 -5.84 -6.39
N MET A 143 3.78 -4.98 -6.59
CA MET A 143 3.22 -4.71 -7.91
C MET A 143 4.28 -4.17 -8.88
N MET A 144 5.13 -3.26 -8.42
CA MET A 144 6.23 -2.72 -9.23
C MET A 144 7.17 -3.83 -9.70
N ILE A 145 7.58 -4.72 -8.80
CA ILE A 145 8.44 -5.85 -9.14
C ILE A 145 7.77 -6.75 -10.18
N LEU A 146 6.50 -7.09 -9.97
CA LEU A 146 5.74 -7.89 -10.92
C LEU A 146 5.62 -7.20 -12.29
N SER A 147 5.51 -5.87 -12.31
CA SER A 147 5.38 -5.11 -13.57
C SER A 147 6.63 -5.15 -14.45
N VAL A 148 7.80 -5.38 -13.88
CA VAL A 148 9.07 -5.44 -14.62
C VAL A 148 9.56 -6.87 -14.85
N THR A 149 8.90 -7.86 -14.27
CA THR A 149 9.24 -9.27 -14.44
C THR A 149 8.76 -9.77 -15.81
N LYS A 150 9.61 -10.42 -16.58
CA LYS A 150 9.28 -10.87 -17.95
C LYS A 150 8.12 -11.86 -17.99
N GLN A 151 8.02 -12.74 -16.98
CA GLN A 151 6.92 -13.67 -16.83
C GLN A 151 6.36 -13.54 -15.41
N PRO A 152 5.53 -12.50 -15.18
CA PRO A 152 5.04 -12.25 -13.84
C PRO A 152 4.15 -13.40 -13.35
N LEU A 153 4.34 -13.74 -12.07
CA LEU A 153 3.51 -14.74 -11.41
C LEU A 153 2.08 -14.23 -11.23
N THR A 154 1.12 -15.13 -11.39
CA THR A 154 -0.27 -14.85 -10.99
C THR A 154 -0.38 -14.86 -9.46
N VAL A 155 -1.43 -14.25 -8.93
CA VAL A 155 -1.71 -14.29 -7.48
C VAL A 155 -1.77 -15.73 -6.98
N LYS A 156 -2.40 -16.63 -7.73
CA LYS A 156 -2.50 -18.05 -7.37
C LYS A 156 -1.12 -18.71 -7.24
N GLN A 157 -0.22 -18.43 -8.18
CA GLN A 157 1.15 -18.94 -8.13
C GLN A 157 1.92 -18.36 -6.94
N ILE A 158 1.73 -17.08 -6.62
CA ILE A 158 2.32 -16.44 -5.46
C ILE A 158 1.83 -17.10 -4.17
N GLN A 159 0.52 -17.31 -4.04
CA GLN A 159 -0.08 -17.99 -2.88
C GLN A 159 0.48 -19.40 -2.71
N GLN A 160 0.66 -20.13 -3.81
CA GLN A 160 1.24 -21.46 -3.79
C GLN A 160 2.68 -21.42 -3.24
N ARG A 161 3.51 -20.50 -3.70
CA ARG A 161 4.89 -20.35 -3.21
C ARG A 161 4.95 -19.98 -1.73
N LEU A 162 4.06 -19.11 -1.27
CA LEU A 162 3.96 -18.75 0.14
C LEU A 162 3.58 -19.96 1.01
N GLY A 163 2.70 -20.83 0.51
CA GLY A 163 2.30 -22.06 1.21
C GLY A 163 3.41 -23.10 1.31
N GLU A 164 4.27 -23.22 0.30
CA GLU A 164 5.37 -24.20 0.25
C GLU A 164 6.49 -23.91 1.27
N THR A 165 6.51 -22.70 1.85
CA THR A 165 7.58 -22.24 2.73
C THR A 165 7.19 -22.19 4.21
N GLN A 166 6.03 -22.68 4.56
CA GLN A 166 5.56 -22.79 5.95
C GLN A 166 6.07 -24.05 6.65
#